data_3655a2beeece086165df5429cd95b4f0
#
_entry.id   3655a2beeece086165df5429cd95b4f0
#
_cell.length_a   1.000
_cell.length_b   1.000
_cell.length_c   1.000
_cell.angle_alpha   90.00
_cell.angle_beta   90.00
_cell.angle_gamma   90.00
#
_symmetry.space_group_name_H-M   'P 1'
#
loop_
_entity.id
_entity.type
_entity.pdbx_description
1 polymer ?
#
loop_
_entity_poly.entity_id
_entity_poly.type
_entity_poly.pdbx_seq_one_letter_code
_entity_poly.pdbx_strand_id
1 'polypeptide(L)'
;MFTVKKNKIENGYDCWGRSEFDNVYDVYHNNEFVCRMMSDPTELINKVNNIVKKERGREKMKFSEAFEAMKQGAKVKLPRWGGFWFWDPEEETIMIQCRPQGTEQGELLDIRETQKVEYTLMNMQSDEWEIADAENCEIMSGKVTFPFGDAIKYMKRGLKVARKGWNGKKQYIQLASGISYKTAEGEIVNCEHDAIGNKAVAFIGTSGVQMGWLASQADMLAEDWTFVE
;
A
#
# COMPACT_ATOMS: atom_id res chain seq x y z
N MET A 1 24.72 -5.18 -1.41
CA MET A 1 24.29 -5.14 -2.82
C MET A 1 24.80 -6.40 -3.50
N PHE A 2 23.98 -7.07 -4.30
CA PHE A 2 24.40 -8.26 -5.04
C PHE A 2 25.04 -7.86 -6.37
N THR A 3 26.09 -8.58 -6.74
CA THR A 3 26.77 -8.44 -8.03
C THR A 3 27.00 -9.82 -8.65
N VAL A 4 27.13 -9.86 -9.97
CA VAL A 4 27.35 -11.09 -10.74
C VAL A 4 28.63 -10.96 -11.54
N LYS A 5 29.47 -12.00 -11.52
CA LYS A 5 30.61 -12.13 -12.42
C LYS A 5 30.40 -13.35 -13.30
N LYS A 6 30.43 -13.12 -14.60
CA LYS A 6 30.39 -14.22 -15.58
C LYS A 6 31.79 -14.81 -15.74
N ASN A 7 31.90 -16.09 -15.55
CA ASN A 7 33.13 -16.87 -15.74
C ASN A 7 32.88 -18.00 -16.76
N LYS A 8 33.94 -18.58 -17.24
CA LYS A 8 33.91 -19.81 -18.06
C LYS A 8 34.67 -20.90 -17.31
N ILE A 9 34.09 -22.08 -17.27
CA ILE A 9 34.76 -23.26 -16.79
C ILE A 9 34.88 -24.26 -17.95
N GLU A 10 36.04 -24.92 -18.04
CA GLU A 10 36.27 -25.96 -19.02
C GLU A 10 35.59 -27.24 -18.54
N ASN A 11 34.70 -27.79 -19.38
CA ASN A 11 33.93 -29.00 -19.07
C ASN A 11 34.47 -30.27 -19.74
N GLY A 12 35.54 -30.16 -20.52
CA GLY A 12 36.14 -31.25 -21.26
C GLY A 12 36.39 -30.91 -22.72
N TYR A 13 36.48 -31.92 -23.54
CA TYR A 13 36.73 -31.78 -24.96
C TYR A 13 35.55 -32.33 -25.78
N ASP A 14 35.19 -31.64 -26.86
CA ASP A 14 34.23 -32.14 -27.83
C ASP A 14 34.78 -33.36 -28.60
N CYS A 15 33.95 -34.00 -29.41
CA CYS A 15 34.38 -35.16 -30.23
C CYS A 15 35.48 -34.84 -31.27
N TRP A 16 35.81 -33.56 -31.42
CA TRP A 16 36.87 -33.06 -32.30
C TRP A 16 38.12 -32.60 -31.53
N GLY A 17 38.15 -32.83 -30.19
CA GLY A 17 39.27 -32.45 -29.33
C GLY A 17 39.35 -30.94 -29.01
N ARG A 18 38.26 -30.19 -29.17
CA ARG A 18 38.18 -28.79 -28.78
C ARG A 18 37.58 -28.68 -27.39
N SER A 19 38.15 -27.80 -26.55
CA SER A 19 37.63 -27.55 -25.19
C SER A 19 36.22 -27.01 -25.21
N GLU A 20 35.33 -27.66 -24.48
CA GLU A 20 33.97 -27.16 -24.20
C GLU A 20 33.96 -26.31 -22.93
N PHE A 21 33.29 -25.16 -23.00
CA PHE A 21 33.22 -24.23 -21.91
C PHE A 21 31.78 -23.93 -21.59
N ASP A 22 31.40 -24.06 -20.33
CA ASP A 22 30.14 -23.57 -19.82
C ASP A 22 30.29 -22.16 -19.23
N ASN A 23 29.29 -21.34 -19.45
CA ASN A 23 29.18 -20.07 -18.73
C ASN A 23 28.67 -20.34 -17.34
N VAL A 24 29.40 -19.83 -16.35
CA VAL A 24 28.99 -19.85 -14.96
C VAL A 24 28.92 -18.43 -14.43
N TYR A 25 28.07 -18.23 -13.47
CA TYR A 25 27.78 -16.91 -12.91
C TYR A 25 28.03 -16.95 -11.41
N ASP A 26 29.08 -16.28 -10.97
CA ASP A 26 29.39 -16.14 -9.55
C ASP A 26 28.66 -14.94 -8.97
N VAL A 27 27.86 -15.20 -7.94
CA VAL A 27 27.08 -14.20 -7.23
C VAL A 27 27.80 -13.78 -5.97
N TYR A 28 27.91 -12.47 -5.76
CA TYR A 28 28.54 -11.86 -4.60
C TYR A 28 27.57 -10.95 -3.88
N HIS A 29 27.65 -10.88 -2.55
CA HIS A 29 26.99 -9.89 -1.71
C HIS A 29 28.04 -9.10 -0.95
N ASN A 30 28.09 -7.76 -1.15
CA ASN A 30 29.09 -6.87 -0.54
C ASN A 30 30.53 -7.36 -0.75
N ASN A 31 30.86 -7.86 -1.96
CA ASN A 31 32.12 -8.45 -2.37
C ASN A 31 32.46 -9.82 -1.77
N GLU A 32 31.58 -10.42 -0.97
CA GLU A 32 31.75 -11.79 -0.49
C GLU A 32 31.04 -12.76 -1.45
N PHE A 33 31.72 -13.86 -1.78
CA PHE A 33 31.16 -14.90 -2.64
C PHE A 33 29.99 -15.61 -1.94
N VAL A 34 28.87 -15.74 -2.64
CA VAL A 34 27.64 -16.37 -2.13
C VAL A 34 27.43 -17.74 -2.77
N CYS A 35 27.36 -17.79 -4.09
CA CYS A 35 27.10 -19.03 -4.81
C CYS A 35 27.51 -18.93 -6.28
N ARG A 36 27.55 -20.09 -6.96
CA ARG A 36 27.72 -20.19 -8.40
C ARG A 36 26.48 -20.76 -9.06
N MET A 37 26.08 -20.20 -10.18
CA MET A 37 24.92 -20.61 -10.96
C MET A 37 25.30 -20.93 -12.40
N MET A 38 24.59 -21.90 -12.99
CA MET A 38 24.79 -22.30 -14.39
C MET A 38 23.94 -21.47 -15.37
N SER A 39 22.90 -20.80 -14.89
CA SER A 39 22.07 -19.87 -15.66
C SER A 39 22.32 -18.43 -15.22
N ASP A 40 22.14 -17.48 -16.13
CA ASP A 40 22.38 -16.06 -15.84
C ASP A 40 21.34 -15.49 -14.84
N PRO A 41 21.74 -15.17 -13.59
CA PRO A 41 20.86 -14.62 -12.57
C PRO A 41 20.75 -13.10 -12.64
N THR A 42 21.34 -12.45 -13.63
CA THR A 42 21.49 -10.97 -13.67
C THR A 42 20.17 -10.25 -13.56
N GLU A 43 19.13 -10.70 -14.27
CA GLU A 43 17.80 -10.06 -14.21
C GLU A 43 17.18 -10.17 -12.84
N LEU A 44 17.24 -11.35 -12.21
CA LEU A 44 16.71 -11.57 -10.87
C LEU A 44 17.45 -10.72 -9.84
N ILE A 45 18.77 -10.69 -9.93
CA ILE A 45 19.62 -9.91 -9.02
C ILE A 45 19.40 -8.42 -9.18
N ASN A 46 19.22 -7.93 -10.40
CA ASN A 46 18.87 -6.53 -10.63
C ASN A 46 17.51 -6.18 -10.02
N LYS A 47 16.50 -7.05 -10.14
CA LYS A 47 15.21 -6.87 -9.47
C LYS A 47 15.36 -6.79 -7.96
N VAL A 48 16.10 -7.73 -7.35
CA VAL A 48 16.37 -7.74 -5.90
C VAL A 48 17.14 -6.50 -5.46
N ASN A 49 18.19 -6.11 -6.17
CA ASN A 49 18.97 -4.91 -5.84
C ASN A 49 18.13 -3.63 -5.95
N ASN A 50 17.23 -3.55 -6.92
CA ASN A 50 16.32 -2.40 -7.06
C ASN A 50 15.32 -2.33 -5.90
N ILE A 51 14.78 -3.47 -5.46
CA ILE A 51 13.91 -3.54 -4.28
C ILE A 51 14.67 -3.09 -3.04
N VAL A 52 15.86 -3.66 -2.79
CA VAL A 52 16.70 -3.30 -1.64
C VAL A 52 17.12 -1.83 -1.65
N LYS A 53 17.47 -1.29 -2.84
CA LYS A 53 17.81 0.13 -2.98
C LYS A 53 16.61 1.03 -2.70
N LYS A 54 15.42 0.62 -3.15
CA LYS A 54 14.16 1.34 -2.93
C LYS A 54 13.78 1.34 -1.45
N GLU A 55 13.90 0.18 -0.78
CA GLU A 55 13.66 0.07 0.66
C GLU A 55 14.66 0.90 1.49
N ARG A 56 15.95 0.91 1.11
CA ARG A 56 16.98 1.72 1.78
C ARG A 56 16.86 3.22 1.52
N GLY A 57 16.25 3.60 0.40
CA GLY A 57 16.03 5.01 0.04
C GLY A 57 14.77 5.63 0.65
N ARG A 58 13.91 4.84 1.32
CA ARG A 58 12.74 5.36 2.02
C ARG A 58 13.16 6.01 3.33
N GLU A 59 12.60 7.17 3.59
CA GLU A 59 12.80 7.85 4.86
C GLU A 59 12.20 7.00 5.98
N LYS A 60 13.04 6.63 6.94
CA LYS A 60 12.66 5.91 8.15
C LYS A 60 12.41 6.91 9.25
N MET A 61 11.43 6.65 10.08
CA MET A 61 11.01 7.53 11.15
C MET A 61 10.72 6.76 12.44
N LYS A 62 10.81 7.45 13.56
CA LYS A 62 10.36 6.95 14.85
C LYS A 62 8.84 6.92 14.90
N PHE A 63 8.29 6.13 15.80
CA PHE A 63 6.83 6.05 15.96
C PHE A 63 6.19 7.42 16.27
N SER A 64 6.85 8.29 17.03
CA SER A 64 6.34 9.64 17.30
C SER A 64 6.14 10.47 16.02
N GLU A 65 7.07 10.39 15.09
CA GLU A 65 6.98 11.06 13.78
C GLU A 65 5.91 10.42 12.89
N ALA A 66 5.87 9.07 12.88
CA ALA A 66 4.83 8.30 12.20
C ALA A 66 3.42 8.63 12.73
N PHE A 67 3.29 8.83 14.04
CA PHE A 67 2.02 9.21 14.66
C PHE A 67 1.56 10.60 14.24
N GLU A 68 2.46 11.58 14.19
CA GLU A 68 2.12 12.92 13.66
C GLU A 68 1.75 12.85 12.17
N ALA A 69 2.45 12.04 11.38
CA ALA A 69 2.09 11.82 9.98
C ALA A 69 0.70 11.19 9.84
N MET A 70 0.33 10.22 10.70
CA MET A 70 -1.01 9.64 10.70
C MET A 70 -2.08 10.68 11.01
N LYS A 71 -1.88 11.57 11.97
CA LYS A 71 -2.80 12.67 12.26
C LYS A 71 -3.00 13.64 11.10
N GLN A 72 -2.01 13.73 10.21
CA GLN A 72 -2.09 14.50 8.96
C GLN A 72 -2.70 13.70 7.79
N GLY A 73 -3.21 12.49 8.06
CA GLY A 73 -3.90 11.63 7.09
C GLY A 73 -3.00 10.63 6.37
N ALA A 74 -1.71 10.53 6.75
CA ALA A 74 -0.84 9.51 6.19
C ALA A 74 -1.19 8.11 6.73
N LYS A 75 -0.87 7.10 5.94
CA LYS A 75 -0.86 5.70 6.35
C LYS A 75 0.59 5.30 6.59
N VAL A 76 0.86 4.56 7.66
CA VAL A 76 2.23 4.17 8.04
C VAL A 76 2.33 2.68 8.27
N LYS A 77 3.52 2.13 8.09
CA LYS A 77 3.79 0.70 8.26
C LYS A 77 5.24 0.45 8.67
N LEU A 78 5.51 -0.74 9.17
CA LEU A 78 6.88 -1.27 9.23
C LEU A 78 7.24 -1.99 7.92
N PRO A 79 8.53 -2.06 7.53
CA PRO A 79 8.97 -2.47 6.20
C PRO A 79 8.38 -3.78 5.66
N ARG A 80 8.18 -4.77 6.52
CA ARG A 80 7.70 -6.11 6.13
C ARG A 80 6.18 -6.30 6.20
N TRP A 81 5.46 -5.25 6.57
CA TRP A 81 4.01 -5.34 6.69
C TRP A 81 3.33 -5.23 5.33
N GLY A 82 2.35 -6.08 5.11
CA GLY A 82 1.44 -5.95 3.97
C GLY A 82 0.23 -5.06 4.26
N GLY A 83 0.01 -4.71 5.54
CA GLY A 83 -1.00 -3.79 6.03
C GLY A 83 -0.41 -2.44 6.44
N PHE A 84 -1.22 -1.60 7.07
CA PHE A 84 -0.81 -0.26 7.52
C PHE A 84 -1.62 0.18 8.75
N TRP A 85 -1.09 1.19 9.45
CA TRP A 85 -1.80 1.92 10.50
C TRP A 85 -2.18 3.30 10.00
N PHE A 86 -3.31 3.83 10.50
CA PHE A 86 -3.75 5.19 10.21
C PHE A 86 -4.55 5.76 11.39
N TRP A 87 -4.69 7.09 11.44
CA TRP A 87 -5.48 7.78 12.44
C TRP A 87 -6.95 7.89 12.02
N ASP A 88 -7.86 7.55 12.89
CA ASP A 88 -9.30 7.82 12.73
C ASP A 88 -9.66 9.05 13.56
N PRO A 89 -9.99 10.19 12.93
CA PRO A 89 -10.27 11.42 13.64
C PRO A 89 -11.66 11.42 14.33
N GLU A 90 -12.60 10.58 13.91
CA GLU A 90 -13.92 10.47 14.55
C GLU A 90 -13.84 9.67 15.86
N GLU A 91 -13.07 8.58 15.85
CA GLU A 91 -12.87 7.72 17.02
C GLU A 91 -11.67 8.14 17.87
N GLU A 92 -10.87 9.10 17.40
CA GLU A 92 -9.63 9.56 18.05
C GLU A 92 -8.68 8.41 18.40
N THR A 93 -8.50 7.47 17.48
CA THR A 93 -7.70 6.26 17.69
C THR A 93 -6.87 5.87 16.48
N ILE A 94 -5.92 4.98 16.68
CA ILE A 94 -5.16 4.34 15.60
C ILE A 94 -5.94 3.11 15.12
N MET A 95 -6.24 3.07 13.84
CA MET A 95 -6.79 1.91 13.18
C MET A 95 -5.69 1.09 12.52
N ILE A 96 -5.80 -0.22 12.62
CA ILE A 96 -4.85 -1.20 12.10
C ILE A 96 -5.54 -1.96 10.96
N GLN A 97 -5.11 -1.71 9.74
CA GLN A 97 -5.52 -2.52 8.59
C GLN A 97 -4.56 -3.70 8.46
N CYS A 98 -5.04 -4.88 8.83
CA CYS A 98 -4.27 -6.11 8.74
C CYS A 98 -4.11 -6.59 7.29
N ARG A 99 -3.05 -7.34 7.01
CA ARG A 99 -2.85 -8.01 5.73
C ARG A 99 -3.91 -9.10 5.52
N PRO A 100 -4.48 -9.22 4.32
CA PRO A 100 -5.32 -10.36 3.95
C PRO A 100 -4.57 -11.69 4.07
N GLN A 101 -5.25 -12.72 4.52
CA GLN A 101 -4.70 -14.08 4.60
C GLN A 101 -5.56 -15.04 3.78
N GLY A 102 -4.99 -15.61 2.73
CA GLY A 102 -5.72 -16.50 1.83
C GLY A 102 -6.85 -15.78 1.10
N THR A 103 -8.07 -16.28 1.21
CA THR A 103 -9.31 -15.69 0.66
C THR A 103 -9.96 -14.69 1.62
N GLU A 104 -9.47 -14.59 2.86
CA GLU A 104 -10.00 -13.66 3.86
C GLU A 104 -9.38 -12.29 3.68
N GLN A 105 -10.22 -11.27 3.69
CA GLN A 105 -9.76 -9.89 3.70
C GLN A 105 -9.16 -9.56 5.05
N GLY A 106 -8.13 -8.72 5.04
CA GLY A 106 -7.47 -8.30 6.26
C GLY A 106 -8.43 -7.55 7.18
N GLU A 107 -8.42 -7.91 8.45
CA GLU A 107 -9.24 -7.30 9.49
C GLU A 107 -8.87 -5.84 9.72
N LEU A 108 -9.88 -5.00 9.94
CA LEU A 108 -9.70 -3.63 10.40
C LEU A 108 -9.93 -3.61 11.92
N LEU A 109 -8.88 -3.36 12.69
CA LEU A 109 -8.88 -3.38 14.13
C LEU A 109 -8.64 -1.98 14.70
N ASP A 110 -9.31 -1.69 15.82
CA ASP A 110 -8.92 -0.56 16.67
C ASP A 110 -7.73 -0.99 17.55
N ILE A 111 -6.74 -0.13 17.70
CA ILE A 111 -5.56 -0.43 18.51
C ILE A 111 -5.93 -0.67 19.98
N ARG A 112 -7.02 -0.07 20.46
CA ARG A 112 -7.56 -0.25 21.83
C ARG A 112 -8.10 -1.66 22.06
N GLU A 113 -8.45 -2.38 20.98
CA GLU A 113 -9.02 -3.73 21.02
C GLU A 113 -7.97 -4.82 20.75
N THR A 114 -6.70 -4.45 20.54
CA THR A 114 -5.65 -5.43 20.24
C THR A 114 -5.38 -6.33 21.45
N GLN A 115 -5.41 -7.64 21.22
CA GLN A 115 -5.09 -8.64 22.25
C GLN A 115 -3.58 -8.87 22.41
N LYS A 116 -2.76 -8.37 21.45
CA LYS A 116 -1.31 -8.56 21.43
C LYS A 116 -0.58 -7.29 21.88
N VAL A 117 -0.84 -6.86 23.11
CA VAL A 117 -0.32 -5.60 23.68
C VAL A 117 1.21 -5.52 23.59
N GLU A 118 1.93 -6.57 23.96
CA GLU A 118 3.40 -6.61 23.91
C GLU A 118 3.91 -6.39 22.48
N TYR A 119 3.33 -7.10 21.50
CA TYR A 119 3.69 -6.94 20.09
C TYR A 119 3.42 -5.52 19.59
N THR A 120 2.30 -4.92 19.97
CA THR A 120 1.97 -3.53 19.63
C THR A 120 2.98 -2.55 20.20
N LEU A 121 3.35 -2.71 21.47
CA LEU A 121 4.37 -1.89 22.13
C LEU A 121 5.76 -2.05 21.50
N MET A 122 6.16 -3.27 21.14
CA MET A 122 7.42 -3.51 20.41
C MET A 122 7.44 -2.79 19.06
N ASN A 123 6.34 -2.81 18.32
CA ASN A 123 6.24 -2.10 17.06
C ASN A 123 6.39 -0.58 17.25
N MET A 124 5.75 0.00 18.29
CA MET A 124 5.88 1.43 18.60
C MET A 124 7.31 1.85 18.99
N GLN A 125 8.12 0.93 19.48
CA GLN A 125 9.53 1.19 19.82
C GLN A 125 10.46 1.16 18.60
N SER A 126 9.96 0.76 17.43
CA SER A 126 10.77 0.69 16.21
C SER A 126 11.06 2.07 15.64
N ASP A 127 12.29 2.27 15.14
CA ASP A 127 12.72 3.45 14.37
C ASP A 127 12.60 3.24 12.86
N GLU A 128 11.93 2.14 12.42
CA GLU A 128 11.84 1.76 11.02
C GLU A 128 10.48 2.05 10.39
N TRP A 129 9.67 2.91 10.98
CA TRP A 129 8.40 3.30 10.40
C TRP A 129 8.61 4.02 9.07
N GLU A 130 7.71 3.78 8.13
CA GLU A 130 7.70 4.40 6.81
C GLU A 130 6.28 4.73 6.37
N ILE A 131 6.13 5.70 5.47
CA ILE A 131 4.85 5.98 4.82
C ILE A 131 4.47 4.79 3.96
N ALA A 132 3.23 4.31 4.11
CA ALA A 132 2.66 3.27 3.29
C ALA A 132 2.14 3.86 1.98
N ASP A 133 2.50 3.25 0.86
CA ASP A 133 2.08 3.63 -0.49
C ASP A 133 1.81 2.39 -1.36
N ALA A 134 1.36 2.59 -2.61
CA ALA A 134 1.09 1.51 -3.54
C ALA A 134 2.32 0.65 -3.90
N GLU A 135 3.52 1.12 -3.63
CA GLU A 135 4.76 0.44 -3.97
C GLU A 135 5.28 -0.47 -2.84
N ASN A 136 5.02 -0.11 -1.57
CA ASN A 136 5.53 -0.83 -0.40
C ASN A 136 4.45 -1.53 0.43
N CYS A 137 3.18 -1.28 0.15
CA CYS A 137 2.05 -1.88 0.86
C CYS A 137 1.18 -2.69 -0.11
N GLU A 138 1.08 -3.99 0.14
CA GLU A 138 0.33 -4.91 -0.72
C GLU A 138 -1.13 -4.50 -0.88
N ILE A 139 -1.77 -4.07 0.21
CA ILE A 139 -3.16 -3.64 0.22
C ILE A 139 -3.35 -2.39 -0.64
N MET A 140 -2.44 -1.42 -0.56
CA MET A 140 -2.52 -0.17 -1.31
C MET A 140 -2.10 -0.32 -2.78
N SER A 141 -1.44 -1.42 -3.14
CA SER A 141 -0.99 -1.68 -4.51
C SER A 141 -2.11 -1.92 -5.53
N GLY A 142 -3.38 -1.96 -5.08
CA GLY A 142 -4.54 -2.30 -5.92
C GLY A 142 -4.63 -3.78 -6.30
N LYS A 143 -3.74 -4.63 -5.77
CA LYS A 143 -3.79 -6.09 -5.99
C LYS A 143 -4.85 -6.75 -5.12
N VAL A 144 -5.09 -6.22 -3.93
CA VAL A 144 -6.11 -6.67 -3.01
C VAL A 144 -7.41 -5.95 -3.29
N THR A 145 -8.48 -6.71 -3.45
CA THR A 145 -9.83 -6.18 -3.69
C THR A 145 -10.78 -6.61 -2.58
N PHE A 146 -11.88 -5.91 -2.43
CA PHE A 146 -12.91 -6.15 -1.43
C PHE A 146 -14.31 -5.80 -1.96
N PRO A 147 -15.40 -6.35 -1.37
CA PRO A 147 -16.76 -6.06 -1.75
C PRO A 147 -17.20 -4.64 -1.33
N PHE A 148 -18.30 -4.18 -1.90
CA PHE A 148 -18.87 -2.85 -1.64
C PHE A 148 -19.16 -2.58 -0.16
N GLY A 149 -19.60 -3.60 0.59
CA GLY A 149 -19.85 -3.47 2.04
C GLY A 149 -18.61 -3.01 2.81
N ASP A 150 -17.43 -3.56 2.47
CA ASP A 150 -16.17 -3.14 3.05
C ASP A 150 -15.71 -1.77 2.52
N ALA A 151 -15.99 -1.45 1.25
CA ALA A 151 -15.75 -0.11 0.72
C ALA A 151 -16.47 0.97 1.55
N ILE A 152 -17.74 0.74 1.91
CA ILE A 152 -18.50 1.63 2.80
C ILE A 152 -17.88 1.72 4.19
N LYS A 153 -17.47 0.58 4.78
CA LYS A 153 -16.79 0.52 6.07
C LYS A 153 -15.51 1.37 6.07
N TYR A 154 -14.70 1.24 5.02
CA TYR A 154 -13.46 1.98 4.88
C TYR A 154 -13.68 3.47 4.63
N MET A 155 -14.66 3.86 3.81
CA MET A 155 -15.02 5.27 3.62
C MET A 155 -15.47 5.95 4.93
N LYS A 156 -16.24 5.27 5.77
CA LYS A 156 -16.65 5.78 7.09
C LYS A 156 -15.45 6.02 8.01
N ARG A 157 -14.31 5.40 7.73
CA ARG A 157 -13.03 5.59 8.43
C ARG A 157 -12.09 6.57 7.70
N GLY A 158 -12.61 7.37 6.79
CA GLY A 158 -11.85 8.41 6.08
C GLY A 158 -10.97 7.90 4.93
N LEU A 159 -11.04 6.62 4.58
CA LEU A 159 -10.24 6.05 3.50
C LEU A 159 -10.88 6.31 2.13
N LYS A 160 -10.04 6.52 1.11
CA LYS A 160 -10.47 6.64 -0.29
C LYS A 160 -10.53 5.27 -0.91
N VAL A 161 -11.60 4.98 -1.64
CA VAL A 161 -11.79 3.70 -2.33
C VAL A 161 -12.27 3.89 -3.77
N ALA A 162 -11.89 2.97 -4.64
CA ALA A 162 -12.30 2.96 -6.03
C ALA A 162 -12.55 1.53 -6.52
N ARG A 163 -13.28 1.38 -7.61
CA ARG A 163 -13.33 0.12 -8.33
C ARG A 163 -12.11 -0.03 -9.23
N LYS A 164 -11.56 -1.23 -9.32
CA LYS A 164 -10.40 -1.56 -10.16
C LYS A 164 -10.64 -1.22 -11.65
N GLY A 165 -11.89 -1.29 -12.10
CA GLY A 165 -12.30 -0.95 -13.47
C GLY A 165 -12.56 0.54 -13.73
N TRP A 166 -12.46 1.43 -12.76
CA TRP A 166 -12.65 2.87 -12.95
C TRP A 166 -11.44 3.50 -13.66
N ASN A 167 -11.22 3.09 -14.89
CA ASN A 167 -10.36 3.70 -15.93
C ASN A 167 -9.00 4.28 -15.53
N GLY A 168 -8.37 3.81 -14.45
CA GLY A 168 -6.99 4.19 -14.09
C GLY A 168 -6.71 5.68 -13.89
N LYS A 169 -7.74 6.54 -13.85
CA LYS A 169 -7.62 8.00 -13.86
C LYS A 169 -7.76 8.65 -12.49
N LYS A 170 -7.28 8.00 -11.44
CA LYS A 170 -7.35 8.52 -10.06
C LYS A 170 -8.78 8.90 -9.62
N GLN A 171 -9.79 8.19 -10.12
CA GLN A 171 -11.18 8.35 -9.67
C GLN A 171 -11.37 7.55 -8.39
N TYR A 172 -12.07 8.15 -7.44
CA TYR A 172 -12.37 7.48 -6.17
C TYR A 172 -13.61 8.06 -5.52
N ILE A 173 -14.13 7.35 -4.53
CA ILE A 173 -15.14 7.87 -3.61
C ILE A 173 -14.55 8.00 -2.21
N GLN A 174 -15.06 8.99 -1.49
CA GLN A 174 -14.75 9.21 -0.08
C GLN A 174 -15.96 9.77 0.64
N LEU A 175 -15.98 9.63 1.95
CA LEU A 175 -17.00 10.29 2.78
C LEU A 175 -16.65 11.78 2.91
N ALA A 176 -17.62 12.64 2.62
CA ALA A 176 -17.55 14.07 2.88
C ALA A 176 -18.45 14.41 4.08
N SER A 177 -17.94 15.22 4.98
CA SER A 177 -18.64 15.77 6.13
C SER A 177 -18.44 17.29 6.16
N GLY A 178 -19.31 18.02 6.87
CA GLY A 178 -19.20 19.48 6.93
C GLY A 178 -19.41 20.15 5.57
N ILE A 179 -20.42 19.71 4.81
CA ILE A 179 -20.65 20.15 3.43
C ILE A 179 -21.03 21.63 3.41
N SER A 180 -20.30 22.42 2.64
CA SER A 180 -20.63 23.81 2.33
C SER A 180 -20.89 23.99 0.84
N TYR A 181 -21.76 24.96 0.48
CA TYR A 181 -22.01 25.30 -0.92
C TYR A 181 -22.17 26.82 -1.07
N LYS A 182 -22.01 27.31 -2.30
CA LYS A 182 -22.21 28.72 -2.65
C LYS A 182 -23.55 28.88 -3.36
N THR A 183 -24.38 29.82 -2.91
CA THR A 183 -25.63 30.14 -3.56
C THR A 183 -25.41 30.88 -4.88
N ALA A 184 -26.45 31.01 -5.70
CA ALA A 184 -26.41 31.81 -6.93
C ALA A 184 -26.08 33.28 -6.68
N GLU A 185 -26.49 33.80 -5.52
CA GLU A 185 -26.25 35.17 -5.05
C GLU A 185 -24.82 35.35 -4.49
N GLY A 186 -24.06 34.26 -4.37
CA GLY A 186 -22.68 34.28 -3.93
C GLY A 186 -22.49 34.08 -2.42
N GLU A 187 -23.52 33.83 -1.66
CA GLU A 187 -23.42 33.50 -0.25
C GLU A 187 -22.87 32.09 -0.06
N ILE A 188 -21.98 31.92 0.93
CA ILE A 188 -21.48 30.63 1.33
C ILE A 188 -22.31 30.12 2.51
N VAL A 189 -23.00 29.00 2.30
CA VAL A 189 -23.74 28.30 3.34
C VAL A 189 -22.88 27.16 3.87
N ASN A 190 -22.45 27.26 5.12
CA ASN A 190 -21.73 26.24 5.82
C ASN A 190 -22.69 25.38 6.62
N CYS A 191 -22.67 24.09 6.39
CA CYS A 191 -23.41 23.15 7.23
C CYS A 191 -22.50 22.70 8.39
N GLU A 192 -22.26 23.61 9.34
CA GLU A 192 -21.47 23.35 10.55
C GLU A 192 -22.21 22.55 11.62
N HIS A 193 -23.45 22.17 11.35
CA HIS A 193 -24.28 21.46 12.32
C HIS A 193 -24.16 19.93 12.13
N ASP A 194 -24.14 19.20 13.23
CA ASP A 194 -24.29 17.73 13.28
C ASP A 194 -25.68 17.25 12.82
N ALA A 195 -26.22 17.89 11.81
CA ALA A 195 -27.52 17.52 11.26
C ALA A 195 -27.40 16.18 10.51
N ILE A 196 -28.41 15.34 10.70
CA ILE A 196 -28.67 14.19 9.85
C ILE A 196 -28.64 14.68 8.39
N GLY A 197 -27.73 14.15 7.56
CA GLY A 197 -27.58 14.56 6.17
C GLY A 197 -26.37 15.46 5.86
N ASN A 198 -25.58 15.86 6.85
CA ASN A 198 -24.36 16.62 6.62
C ASN A 198 -23.18 15.74 6.17
N LYS A 199 -23.40 14.45 5.92
CA LYS A 199 -22.45 13.51 5.34
C LYS A 199 -22.95 13.05 3.98
N ALA A 200 -22.08 13.03 2.98
CA ALA A 200 -22.39 12.48 1.66
C ALA A 200 -21.20 11.72 1.09
N VAL A 201 -21.48 10.77 0.22
CA VAL A 201 -20.43 10.16 -0.58
C VAL A 201 -20.07 11.12 -1.71
N ALA A 202 -18.83 11.58 -1.71
CA ALA A 202 -18.26 12.38 -2.79
C ALA A 202 -17.56 11.47 -3.78
N PHE A 203 -17.88 11.65 -5.07
CA PHE A 203 -17.13 11.02 -6.16
C PHE A 203 -16.18 12.04 -6.74
N ILE A 204 -14.90 11.70 -6.73
CA ILE A 204 -13.84 12.52 -7.32
C ILE A 204 -13.51 11.93 -8.67
N GLY A 205 -13.85 12.64 -9.73
CA GLY A 205 -13.61 12.26 -11.11
C GLY A 205 -12.66 13.19 -11.82
N THR A 206 -12.40 12.92 -13.08
CA THR A 206 -11.53 13.75 -13.94
C THR A 206 -12.10 15.15 -14.20
N SER A 207 -13.40 15.32 -14.12
CA SER A 207 -14.13 16.60 -14.32
C SER A 207 -14.41 17.34 -13.02
N GLY A 208 -13.98 16.84 -11.88
CA GLY A 208 -14.20 17.45 -10.56
C GLY A 208 -14.91 16.56 -9.57
N VAL A 209 -15.50 17.18 -8.56
CA VAL A 209 -16.17 16.52 -7.43
C VAL A 209 -17.67 16.51 -7.66
N GLN A 210 -18.28 15.34 -7.58
CA GLN A 210 -19.73 15.16 -7.54
C GLN A 210 -20.13 14.79 -6.10
N MET A 211 -20.91 15.65 -5.45
CA MET A 211 -21.47 15.39 -4.13
C MET A 211 -22.75 14.57 -4.24
N GLY A 212 -22.95 13.65 -3.29
CA GLY A 212 -24.16 12.80 -3.29
C GLY A 212 -24.11 11.71 -4.36
N TRP A 213 -22.95 11.10 -4.57
CA TRP A 213 -22.81 9.98 -5.51
C TRP A 213 -23.73 8.81 -5.11
N LEU A 214 -24.45 8.27 -6.08
CA LEU A 214 -25.32 7.11 -5.92
C LEU A 214 -24.66 5.88 -6.52
N ALA A 215 -24.49 4.83 -5.71
CA ALA A 215 -23.99 3.55 -6.18
C ALA A 215 -25.01 2.91 -7.13
N SER A 216 -24.56 2.48 -8.30
CA SER A 216 -25.36 1.61 -9.17
C SER A 216 -25.43 0.19 -8.60
N GLN A 217 -26.36 -0.63 -9.08
CA GLN A 217 -26.37 -2.06 -8.71
C GLN A 217 -25.05 -2.75 -9.06
N ALA A 218 -24.45 -2.39 -10.19
CA ALA A 218 -23.14 -2.91 -10.59
C ALA A 218 -22.05 -2.52 -9.60
N ASP A 219 -22.12 -1.35 -8.97
CA ASP A 219 -21.17 -0.92 -7.95
C ASP A 219 -21.40 -1.63 -6.62
N MET A 220 -22.67 -1.78 -6.23
CA MET A 220 -23.05 -2.46 -4.97
C MET A 220 -22.73 -3.95 -4.95
N LEU A 221 -22.82 -4.62 -6.13
CA LEU A 221 -22.55 -6.05 -6.27
C LEU A 221 -21.09 -6.35 -6.65
N ALA A 222 -20.27 -5.33 -6.79
CA ALA A 222 -18.87 -5.48 -7.17
C ALA A 222 -17.98 -5.95 -6.00
N GLU A 223 -17.03 -6.82 -6.33
CA GLU A 223 -16.00 -7.34 -5.42
C GLU A 223 -14.59 -6.83 -5.77
N ASP A 224 -14.50 -5.85 -6.68
CA ASP A 224 -13.26 -5.31 -7.21
C ASP A 224 -12.91 -3.92 -6.65
N TRP A 225 -13.47 -3.56 -5.50
CA TRP A 225 -13.10 -2.35 -4.79
C TRP A 225 -11.68 -2.42 -4.23
N THR A 226 -10.98 -1.32 -4.24
CA THR A 226 -9.59 -1.23 -3.77
C THR A 226 -9.34 0.14 -3.14
N PHE A 227 -8.25 0.24 -2.35
CA PHE A 227 -7.81 1.52 -1.80
C PHE A 227 -7.15 2.38 -2.87
N VAL A 228 -7.24 3.71 -2.66
CA VAL A 228 -6.57 4.75 -3.44
C VAL A 228 -5.72 5.61 -2.51
N GLU A 229 -4.60 6.06 -3.00
CA GLU A 229 -3.71 7.00 -2.30
C GLU A 229 -4.31 8.40 -2.17
#